data_efd9cc9952278f82e85a0dbbf8a6398e
#
_entry.id   efd9cc9952278f82e85a0dbbf8a6398e
#
_cell.length_a   1.000
_cell.length_b   1.000
_cell.length_c   1.000
_cell.angle_alpha   90.00
_cell.angle_beta   90.00
_cell.angle_gamma   90.00
#
_symmetry.space_group_name_H-M   'P 1'
#
loop_
_entity.id
_entity.type
_entity.pdbx_description
1 polymer ?
#
loop_
_entity_poly.entity_id
_entity_poly.type
_entity_poly.pdbx_seq_one_letter_code
_entity_poly.pdbx_strand_id
1 'polypeptide(L)'
;MDINSIIIIFFSFLIGSIPSAYIIGKKLKSIDLTKKGSRNTGVSNLTQNTNLYASLPVIFFDLFIKGFLPIFLCSDSIFSLDINTKILCGMVSLIGHNWSFFLNFKGGRGIATLVGIILAIDYNLFVILSGIIAIGYLFSPIKDSALWWI
;
A
#
# COMPACT_ATOMS: atom_id res chain seq x y z
N MET A 1 24.38 3.63 9.60
CA MET A 1 23.66 3.67 8.31
C MET A 1 24.56 4.34 7.30
N ASP A 2 24.77 3.69 6.19
CA ASP A 2 25.48 4.28 5.06
C ASP A 2 24.57 5.23 4.26
N ILE A 3 25.17 5.98 3.34
CA ILE A 3 24.45 6.98 2.54
C ILE A 3 23.37 6.34 1.67
N ASN A 4 23.59 5.12 1.18
CA ASN A 4 22.60 4.39 0.36
C ASN A 4 21.37 4.06 1.16
N SER A 5 21.52 3.59 2.41
CA SER A 5 20.40 3.35 3.32
C SER A 5 19.53 4.59 3.52
N ILE A 6 20.16 5.75 3.78
CA ILE A 6 19.44 7.02 3.98
C ILE A 6 18.67 7.41 2.73
N ILE A 7 19.30 7.32 1.56
CA ILE A 7 18.67 7.65 0.28
C ILE A 7 17.46 6.76 0.02
N ILE A 8 17.60 5.43 0.20
CA ILE A 8 16.51 4.49 -0.08
C ILE A 8 15.34 4.68 0.88
N ILE A 9 15.60 4.91 2.18
CA ILE A 9 14.55 5.22 3.16
C ILE A 9 13.78 6.48 2.76
N PHE A 10 14.49 7.54 2.37
CA PHE A 10 13.85 8.79 1.92
C PHE A 10 12.97 8.57 0.68
N PHE A 11 13.48 7.87 -0.34
CA PHE A 11 12.70 7.54 -1.52
C PHE A 11 11.52 6.61 -1.23
N SER A 12 11.65 5.68 -0.28
CA SER A 12 10.55 4.82 0.17
C SER A 12 9.39 5.65 0.72
N PHE A 13 9.68 6.70 1.51
CA PHE A 13 8.64 7.63 1.97
C PHE A 13 7.96 8.37 0.82
N LEU A 14 8.74 8.89 -0.13
CA LEU A 14 8.18 9.62 -1.27
C LEU A 14 7.32 8.73 -2.15
N ILE A 15 7.78 7.51 -2.46
CA ILE A 15 7.02 6.51 -3.23
C ILE A 15 5.73 6.15 -2.49
N GLY A 16 5.81 5.86 -1.20
CA GLY A 16 4.65 5.60 -0.36
C GLY A 16 3.64 6.74 -0.39
N SER A 17 4.13 7.98 -0.36
CA SER A 17 3.29 9.19 -0.34
C SER A 17 2.53 9.46 -1.64
N ILE A 18 2.86 8.83 -2.78
CA ILE A 18 2.14 9.03 -4.05
C ILE A 18 0.66 8.66 -3.87
N PRO A 19 -0.29 9.59 -4.03
CA PRO A 19 -1.70 9.33 -3.75
C PRO A 19 -2.42 8.68 -4.95
N SER A 20 -2.08 7.42 -5.25
CA SER A 20 -2.52 6.67 -6.43
C SER A 20 -4.05 6.68 -6.63
N ALA A 21 -4.82 6.34 -5.58
CA ALA A 21 -6.28 6.32 -5.65
C ALA A 21 -6.87 7.71 -5.88
N TYR A 22 -6.32 8.76 -5.25
CA TYR A 22 -6.75 10.14 -5.48
C TYR A 22 -6.51 10.57 -6.93
N ILE A 23 -5.33 10.26 -7.48
CA ILE A 23 -4.97 10.59 -8.87
C ILE A 23 -5.96 9.92 -9.85
N ILE A 24 -6.22 8.62 -9.67
CA ILE A 24 -7.14 7.86 -10.51
C ILE A 24 -8.58 8.38 -10.36
N GLY A 25 -9.06 8.60 -9.14
CA GLY A 25 -10.40 9.15 -8.89
C GLY A 25 -10.59 10.52 -9.52
N LYS A 26 -9.58 11.39 -9.43
CA LYS A 26 -9.60 12.71 -10.04
C LYS A 26 -9.61 12.64 -11.57
N LYS A 27 -8.77 11.77 -12.17
CA LYS A 27 -8.66 11.61 -13.63
C LYS A 27 -9.91 10.99 -14.27
N LEU A 28 -10.46 9.92 -13.68
CA LEU A 28 -11.54 9.15 -14.32
C LEU A 28 -12.93 9.73 -14.08
N LYS A 29 -13.18 10.33 -12.92
CA LYS A 29 -14.53 10.76 -12.51
C LYS A 29 -14.59 12.18 -11.95
N SER A 30 -13.48 12.94 -12.00
CA SER A 30 -13.33 14.25 -11.36
C SER A 30 -13.68 14.24 -9.86
N ILE A 31 -13.49 13.08 -9.20
CA ILE A 31 -13.84 12.89 -7.79
C ILE A 31 -12.66 13.30 -6.89
N ASP A 32 -12.95 14.11 -5.90
CA ASP A 32 -12.03 14.39 -4.80
C ASP A 32 -12.30 13.42 -3.64
N LEU A 33 -11.48 12.37 -3.53
CA LEU A 33 -11.63 11.35 -2.50
C LEU A 33 -11.41 11.87 -1.07
N THR A 34 -10.73 13.00 -0.91
CA THR A 34 -10.55 13.63 0.41
C THR A 34 -11.84 14.27 0.94
N LYS A 35 -12.85 14.44 0.06
CA LYS A 35 -14.13 15.09 0.36
C LYS A 35 -15.33 14.17 0.15
N LYS A 36 -15.14 13.00 -0.49
CA LYS A 36 -16.22 12.10 -0.89
C LYS A 36 -16.11 10.72 -0.20
N GLY A 37 -17.25 10.11 0.06
CA GLY A 37 -17.35 8.81 0.70
C GLY A 37 -16.74 8.80 2.11
N SER A 38 -15.87 7.83 2.40
CA SER A 38 -15.16 7.74 3.67
C SER A 38 -14.09 8.81 3.88
N ARG A 39 -13.85 9.67 2.91
CA ARG A 39 -12.80 10.68 2.86
C ARG A 39 -11.37 10.13 2.93
N ASN A 40 -11.23 8.82 2.88
CA ASN A 40 -9.96 8.11 2.82
C ASN A 40 -9.50 8.02 1.35
N THR A 41 -8.20 8.24 1.08
CA THR A 41 -7.66 8.22 -0.28
C THR A 41 -7.13 6.84 -0.69
N GLY A 42 -7.76 5.77 -0.21
CA GLY A 42 -7.41 4.39 -0.51
C GLY A 42 -8.33 3.73 -1.53
N VAL A 43 -7.97 2.49 -1.90
CA VAL A 43 -8.66 1.64 -2.89
C VAL A 43 -10.15 1.50 -2.56
N SER A 44 -10.52 1.21 -1.31
CA SER A 44 -11.90 0.96 -0.90
C SER A 44 -12.82 2.16 -1.22
N ASN A 45 -12.40 3.37 -0.85
CA ASN A 45 -13.18 4.58 -1.16
C ASN A 45 -13.25 4.86 -2.68
N LEU A 46 -12.17 4.58 -3.41
CA LEU A 46 -12.17 4.70 -4.87
C LEU A 46 -13.18 3.73 -5.49
N THR A 47 -13.17 2.45 -5.08
CA THR A 47 -14.07 1.41 -5.60
C THR A 47 -15.53 1.76 -5.36
N GLN A 48 -15.88 2.23 -4.16
CA GLN A 48 -17.25 2.62 -3.80
C GLN A 48 -17.76 3.82 -4.61
N ASN A 49 -16.89 4.72 -5.02
CA ASN A 49 -17.27 5.93 -5.77
C ASN A 49 -17.04 5.83 -7.30
N THR A 50 -16.44 4.72 -7.75
CA THR A 50 -16.19 4.47 -9.19
C THR A 50 -16.62 3.06 -9.57
N ASN A 51 -15.68 2.13 -9.70
CA ASN A 51 -15.88 0.69 -9.90
C ASN A 51 -14.57 -0.06 -9.61
N LEU A 52 -14.66 -1.40 -9.58
CA LEU A 52 -13.50 -2.27 -9.34
C LEU A 52 -12.40 -2.10 -10.40
N TYR A 53 -12.76 -1.95 -11.69
CA TYR A 53 -11.79 -1.82 -12.78
C TYR A 53 -10.90 -0.58 -12.62
N ALA A 54 -11.46 0.53 -12.16
CA ALA A 54 -10.70 1.74 -11.85
C ALA A 54 -9.72 1.55 -10.68
N SER A 55 -10.02 0.61 -9.79
CA SER A 55 -9.22 0.35 -8.59
C SER A 55 -8.09 -0.66 -8.82
N LEU A 56 -8.18 -1.53 -9.83
CA LEU A 56 -7.14 -2.53 -10.11
C LEU A 56 -5.74 -1.93 -10.30
N PRO A 57 -5.54 -0.85 -11.09
CA PRO A 57 -4.24 -0.21 -11.23
C PRO A 57 -3.71 0.36 -9.90
N VAL A 58 -4.62 0.82 -9.03
CA VAL A 58 -4.26 1.36 -7.71
C VAL A 58 -3.82 0.23 -6.77
N ILE A 59 -4.55 -0.88 -6.77
CA ILE A 59 -4.18 -2.07 -5.98
C ILE A 59 -2.79 -2.54 -6.40
N PHE A 60 -2.54 -2.67 -7.70
CA PHE A 60 -1.24 -3.06 -8.23
C PHE A 60 -0.15 -2.07 -7.81
N PHE A 61 -0.38 -0.78 -7.94
CA PHE A 61 0.58 0.26 -7.58
C PHE A 61 0.88 0.26 -6.08
N ASP A 62 -0.14 0.18 -5.24
CA ASP A 62 0.02 0.20 -3.78
C ASP A 62 0.72 -1.06 -3.28
N LEU A 63 0.43 -2.23 -3.87
CA LEU A 63 1.06 -3.50 -3.51
C LEU A 63 2.51 -3.58 -4.00
N PHE A 64 2.74 -3.37 -5.30
CA PHE A 64 4.05 -3.61 -5.90
C PHE A 64 4.98 -2.41 -5.82
N ILE A 65 4.51 -1.21 -6.11
CA ILE A 65 5.37 -0.02 -6.17
C ILE A 65 5.61 0.56 -4.78
N LYS A 66 4.56 0.65 -3.94
CA LYS A 66 4.73 1.17 -2.57
C LYS A 66 5.15 0.09 -1.57
N GLY A 67 4.59 -1.13 -1.67
CA GLY A 67 4.87 -2.20 -0.73
C GLY A 67 6.14 -2.97 -1.07
N PHE A 68 6.15 -3.65 -2.21
CA PHE A 68 7.21 -4.58 -2.59
C PHE A 68 8.52 -3.89 -2.98
N LEU A 69 8.46 -2.89 -3.88
CA LEU A 69 9.65 -2.28 -4.48
C LEU A 69 10.64 -1.67 -3.47
N PRO A 70 10.23 -0.92 -2.44
CA PRO A 70 11.17 -0.34 -1.47
C PRO A 70 12.04 -1.40 -0.78
N ILE A 71 11.47 -2.56 -0.47
CA ILE A 71 12.17 -3.67 0.17
C ILE A 71 13.04 -4.42 -0.83
N PHE A 72 12.53 -4.63 -2.05
CA PHE A 72 13.26 -5.28 -3.12
C PHE A 72 14.55 -4.51 -3.49
N LEU A 73 14.52 -3.18 -3.49
CA LEU A 73 15.71 -2.35 -3.68
C LEU A 73 16.78 -2.60 -2.61
N CYS A 74 16.39 -2.97 -1.39
CA CYS A 74 17.32 -3.32 -0.32
C CYS A 74 17.90 -4.74 -0.43
N SER A 75 17.51 -5.53 -1.46
CA SER A 75 17.96 -6.93 -1.63
C SER A 75 19.46 -7.01 -1.93
N ASP A 76 20.02 -8.21 -1.72
CA ASP A 76 21.43 -8.48 -1.92
C ASP A 76 21.86 -8.32 -3.39
N SER A 77 20.92 -8.45 -4.32
CA SER A 77 21.13 -8.27 -5.75
C SER A 77 21.24 -6.80 -6.18
N ILE A 78 20.83 -5.83 -5.35
CA ILE A 78 20.85 -4.40 -5.72
C ILE A 78 21.73 -3.61 -4.76
N PHE A 79 21.31 -3.39 -3.52
CA PHE A 79 22.05 -2.55 -2.56
C PHE A 79 22.60 -3.32 -1.35
N SER A 80 22.30 -4.61 -1.20
CA SER A 80 22.78 -5.49 -0.10
C SER A 80 22.61 -4.87 1.29
N LEU A 81 21.45 -4.26 1.57
CA LEU A 81 21.18 -3.63 2.85
C LEU A 81 20.70 -4.64 3.90
N ASP A 82 20.99 -4.35 5.16
CA ASP A 82 20.61 -5.20 6.29
C ASP A 82 19.08 -5.29 6.49
N ILE A 83 18.64 -6.30 7.25
CA ILE A 83 17.21 -6.58 7.47
C ILE A 83 16.51 -5.42 8.20
N ASN A 84 17.19 -4.70 9.08
CA ASN A 84 16.58 -3.58 9.79
C ASN A 84 16.28 -2.44 8.82
N THR A 85 17.19 -2.17 7.88
CA THR A 85 16.99 -1.18 6.81
C THR A 85 15.86 -1.61 5.88
N LYS A 86 15.75 -2.90 5.50
CA LYS A 86 14.64 -3.45 4.72
C LYS A 86 13.29 -3.17 5.40
N ILE A 87 13.18 -3.52 6.67
CA ILE A 87 11.97 -3.29 7.47
C ILE A 87 11.64 -1.80 7.57
N LEU A 88 12.66 -0.97 7.83
CA LEU A 88 12.48 0.48 7.94
C LEU A 88 11.96 1.10 6.63
N CYS A 89 12.48 0.68 5.47
CA CYS A 89 11.98 1.12 4.16
C CYS A 89 10.49 0.78 3.97
N GLY A 90 10.09 -0.43 4.33
CA GLY A 90 8.68 -0.84 4.30
C GLY A 90 7.81 0.01 5.22
N MET A 91 8.23 0.19 6.47
CA MET A 91 7.49 1.00 7.46
C MET A 91 7.34 2.45 7.02
N VAL A 92 8.41 3.06 6.52
CA VAL A 92 8.41 4.45 6.06
C VAL A 92 7.56 4.62 4.81
N SER A 93 7.56 3.64 3.90
CA SER A 93 6.65 3.65 2.75
C SER A 93 5.18 3.53 3.18
N LEU A 94 4.87 2.67 4.15
CA LEU A 94 3.52 2.56 4.72
C LEU A 94 3.08 3.85 5.41
N ILE A 95 3.98 4.50 6.16
CA ILE A 95 3.75 5.81 6.76
C ILE A 95 3.43 6.84 5.67
N GLY A 96 4.21 6.88 4.58
CA GLY A 96 3.96 7.74 3.43
C GLY A 96 2.58 7.49 2.80
N HIS A 97 2.14 6.22 2.68
CA HIS A 97 0.82 5.88 2.18
C HIS A 97 -0.30 6.38 3.11
N ASN A 98 -0.16 6.22 4.42
CA ASN A 98 -1.18 6.60 5.40
C ASN A 98 -1.24 8.11 5.62
N TRP A 99 -0.10 8.79 5.53
CA TRP A 99 0.06 10.24 5.70
C TRP A 99 0.80 10.82 4.50
N SER A 100 0.11 10.89 3.36
CA SER A 100 0.70 11.36 2.10
C SER A 100 1.15 12.81 2.20
N PHE A 101 2.44 13.03 1.99
CA PHE A 101 3.01 14.38 1.90
C PHE A 101 2.32 15.22 0.83
N PHE A 102 1.94 14.61 -0.32
CA PHE A 102 1.31 15.30 -1.44
C PHE A 102 -0.17 15.68 -1.22
N LEU A 103 -0.81 15.15 -0.17
CA LEU A 103 -2.20 15.44 0.18
C LEU A 103 -2.35 16.07 1.57
N ASN A 104 -1.37 16.87 2.01
CA ASN A 104 -1.36 17.49 3.34
C ASN A 104 -1.60 16.45 4.44
N PHE A 105 -0.84 15.35 4.38
CA PHE A 105 -0.87 14.24 5.32
C PHE A 105 -2.21 13.49 5.42
N LYS A 106 -3.06 13.58 4.38
CA LYS A 106 -4.22 12.71 4.20
C LYS A 106 -3.83 11.53 3.32
N GLY A 107 -4.22 10.31 3.71
CA GLY A 107 -3.78 9.11 3.00
C GLY A 107 -4.80 7.98 3.02
N GLY A 108 -4.32 6.78 2.70
CA GLY A 108 -5.06 5.54 2.72
C GLY A 108 -4.93 4.79 4.05
N ARG A 109 -5.40 3.55 4.08
CA ARG A 109 -5.25 2.62 5.23
C ARG A 109 -4.03 1.71 5.11
N GLY A 110 -3.40 1.64 3.94
CA GLY A 110 -2.16 0.93 3.72
C GLY A 110 -2.26 -0.59 3.60
N ILE A 111 -3.46 -1.19 3.52
CA ILE A 111 -3.61 -2.66 3.49
C ILE A 111 -2.88 -3.27 2.30
N ALA A 112 -3.10 -2.78 1.08
CA ALA A 112 -2.41 -3.30 -0.10
C ALA A 112 -0.89 -3.09 -0.02
N THR A 113 -0.45 -1.94 0.50
CA THR A 113 0.96 -1.65 0.74
C THR A 113 1.57 -2.61 1.76
N LEU A 114 0.87 -2.88 2.88
CA LEU A 114 1.31 -3.83 3.90
C LEU A 114 1.44 -5.25 3.33
N VAL A 115 0.48 -5.69 2.52
CA VAL A 115 0.52 -6.98 1.82
C VAL A 115 1.76 -7.08 0.92
N GLY A 116 2.08 -6.02 0.18
CA GLY A 116 3.29 -5.95 -0.65
C GLY A 116 4.58 -6.00 0.17
N ILE A 117 4.61 -5.34 1.34
CA ILE A 117 5.73 -5.38 2.28
C ILE A 117 5.97 -6.81 2.78
N ILE A 118 4.91 -7.49 3.24
CA ILE A 118 5.00 -8.87 3.74
C ILE A 118 5.49 -9.80 2.63
N LEU A 119 4.94 -9.68 1.42
CA LEU A 119 5.37 -10.47 0.26
C LEU A 119 6.87 -10.29 -0.04
N ALA A 120 7.40 -9.08 0.10
CA ALA A 120 8.80 -8.77 -0.18
C ALA A 120 9.76 -9.23 0.93
N ILE A 121 9.31 -9.26 2.19
CA ILE A 121 10.13 -9.69 3.34
C ILE A 121 10.17 -11.21 3.43
N ASP A 122 9.01 -11.85 3.39
CA ASP A 122 8.88 -13.31 3.58
C ASP A 122 7.68 -13.85 2.80
N TYR A 123 7.99 -14.58 1.72
CA TYR A 123 6.98 -15.22 0.88
C TYR A 123 6.15 -16.28 1.65
N ASN A 124 6.77 -17.04 2.57
CA ASN A 124 6.05 -18.07 3.32
C ASN A 124 5.02 -17.41 4.27
N LEU A 125 5.44 -16.35 4.96
CA LEU A 125 4.54 -15.57 5.82
C LEU A 125 3.38 -14.98 5.01
N PHE A 126 3.66 -14.45 3.81
CA PHE A 126 2.61 -13.96 2.90
C PHE A 126 1.61 -15.05 2.54
N VAL A 127 2.06 -16.26 2.17
CA VAL A 127 1.18 -17.38 1.82
C VAL A 127 0.33 -17.80 3.01
N ILE A 128 0.92 -17.92 4.20
CA ILE A 128 0.20 -18.29 5.42
C ILE A 128 -0.90 -17.28 5.75
N LEU A 129 -0.56 -15.99 5.79
CA LEU A 129 -1.53 -14.93 6.10
C LEU A 129 -2.63 -14.82 5.06
N SER A 130 -2.29 -14.95 3.78
CA SER A 130 -3.27 -14.97 2.69
C SER A 130 -4.23 -16.15 2.81
N GLY A 131 -3.72 -17.32 3.16
CA GLY A 131 -4.52 -18.51 3.44
C GLY A 131 -5.47 -18.32 4.63
N ILE A 132 -4.99 -17.78 5.72
CA ILE A 132 -5.82 -17.48 6.91
C ILE A 132 -6.95 -16.49 6.55
N ILE A 133 -6.62 -15.42 5.82
CA ILE A 133 -7.62 -14.43 5.39
C ILE A 133 -8.65 -15.08 4.45
N ALA A 134 -8.22 -15.89 3.48
CA ALA A 134 -9.10 -16.58 2.55
C ALA A 134 -10.05 -17.57 3.28
N ILE A 135 -9.51 -18.35 4.20
CA ILE A 135 -10.31 -19.28 5.03
C ILE A 135 -11.29 -18.48 5.89
N GLY A 136 -10.83 -17.44 6.58
CA GLY A 136 -11.70 -16.56 7.37
C GLY A 136 -12.84 -15.98 6.55
N TYR A 137 -12.58 -15.54 5.33
CA TYR A 137 -13.62 -15.02 4.42
C TYR A 137 -14.64 -16.11 4.02
N LEU A 138 -14.18 -17.33 3.72
CA LEU A 138 -15.06 -18.44 3.31
C LEU A 138 -16.02 -18.85 4.42
N PHE A 139 -15.57 -18.86 5.66
CA PHE A 139 -16.36 -19.29 6.83
C PHE A 139 -17.06 -18.13 7.54
N SER A 140 -16.82 -16.88 7.15
CA SER A 140 -17.50 -15.73 7.76
C SER A 140 -18.97 -15.68 7.38
N PRO A 141 -19.86 -15.47 8.35
CA PRO A 141 -21.26 -15.16 8.07
C PRO A 141 -21.43 -13.76 7.45
N ILE A 142 -20.43 -12.89 7.61
CA ILE A 142 -20.44 -11.52 7.10
C ILE A 142 -19.73 -11.52 5.75
N LYS A 143 -20.50 -11.47 4.66
CA LYS A 143 -19.97 -11.40 3.30
C LYS A 143 -19.89 -9.97 2.74
N ASP A 144 -20.10 -8.97 3.60
CA ASP A 144 -19.91 -7.59 3.20
C ASP A 144 -18.41 -7.30 3.05
N SER A 145 -17.99 -7.11 1.80
CA SER A 145 -16.60 -6.82 1.46
C SER A 145 -16.04 -5.58 2.17
N ALA A 146 -16.92 -4.63 2.56
CA ALA A 146 -16.49 -3.44 3.28
C ALA A 146 -15.87 -3.75 4.66
N LEU A 147 -16.36 -4.80 5.34
CA LEU A 147 -15.87 -5.18 6.67
C LEU A 147 -14.54 -5.95 6.64
N TRP A 148 -14.24 -6.64 5.54
CA TRP A 148 -12.97 -7.36 5.38
C TRP A 148 -11.80 -6.48 4.93
N TRP A 149 -12.10 -5.24 4.50
CA TRP A 149 -11.11 -4.26 4.05
C TRP A 149 -11.01 -3.05 5.00
N ILE A 150 -11.69 -3.13 6.15
CA ILE A 150 -11.57 -2.18 7.25
C ILE A 150 -10.43 -2.62 8.15
#